data_0c5aab8b7bb1bce6b60090ca2eb38a2a
#
_entry.id   0c5aab8b7bb1bce6b60090ca2eb38a2a
#
_cell.length_a   1.000
_cell.length_b   1.000
_cell.length_c   1.000
_cell.angle_alpha   90.00
_cell.angle_beta   90.00
_cell.angle_gamma   90.00
#
_symmetry.space_group_name_H-M   'P 1'
#
loop_
_entity.id
_entity.type
_entity.pdbx_description
1 polymer ?
#
loop_
_entity_poly.entity_id
_entity_poly.type
_entity_poly.pdbx_seq_one_letter_code
_entity_poly.pdbx_strand_id
1 'polypeptide(L)'
;MEHAIVTLKKGEGRTIKAGGAWIYDNEIASVVGNFDDGDVVLIHDFDGYPMGKGYINRHSKIRVRMLTRHQEQEIDDDFWRMRLQAAWDYRKATVDTSSCRLVFGEADFLPGLVIDKFSDVLVVESLALGIDRYKEHLVELLKEILAADGVTIRGVYERSDAKERLKEGMERVKGFLGPEFDTNVEIVENGVHYMVDVKEGQKTGFFLDQKYNRQSIRSICKGAKVLDCFTHTGSFALNAGQAGAASVLGLDASELGVEQAKKNAALNGLSHIVDFECADVFEKLPEMEAAGEKFDVIILDPPAFTKSRNSVKNAVKGYREINLRAMKLIKDGGYLATCSCSHFMTYELFTKTIGQAAANVHKRLRQVSFATQAPDHPILWAADTSYYLKFYIFQVCDEK
;
A
#
# COMPACT_ATOMS: atom_id res chain seq x y z
N MET A 1 8.17 -10.41 -35.57
CA MET A 1 9.32 -9.44 -35.60
C MET A 1 10.41 -10.01 -34.72
N GLU A 2 11.68 -9.88 -35.14
CA GLU A 2 12.80 -10.35 -34.31
C GLU A 2 12.99 -9.36 -33.16
N HIS A 3 12.89 -9.83 -31.91
CA HIS A 3 13.06 -8.98 -30.72
C HIS A 3 14.52 -8.58 -30.56
N ALA A 4 14.76 -7.37 -30.11
CA ALA A 4 16.11 -6.96 -29.67
C ALA A 4 16.54 -7.81 -28.46
N ILE A 5 17.86 -8.04 -28.36
CA ILE A 5 18.46 -8.87 -27.30
C ILE A 5 19.24 -7.98 -26.35
N VAL A 6 18.88 -8.02 -25.08
CA VAL A 6 19.60 -7.40 -23.97
C VAL A 6 20.51 -8.44 -23.34
N THR A 7 21.83 -8.21 -23.35
CA THR A 7 22.80 -9.10 -22.69
C THR A 7 23.30 -8.47 -21.41
N LEU A 8 23.27 -9.22 -20.32
CA LEU A 8 23.74 -8.77 -19.01
C LEU A 8 25.27 -8.86 -18.89
N LYS A 9 25.86 -8.06 -18.00
CA LYS A 9 27.28 -8.13 -17.66
C LYS A 9 27.60 -9.42 -16.90
N LYS A 10 28.84 -9.84 -16.95
CA LYS A 10 29.33 -10.99 -16.19
C LYS A 10 29.12 -10.80 -14.68
N GLY A 11 28.44 -11.77 -14.07
CA GLY A 11 28.12 -11.74 -12.63
C GLY A 11 26.80 -11.05 -12.26
N GLU A 12 26.16 -10.37 -13.24
CA GLU A 12 24.84 -9.75 -13.06
C GLU A 12 23.68 -10.73 -13.33
N GLY A 13 22.45 -10.30 -13.07
CA GLY A 13 21.25 -11.12 -13.26
C GLY A 13 20.95 -12.07 -12.11
N ARG A 14 21.65 -11.99 -10.98
CA ARG A 14 21.39 -12.83 -9.80
C ARG A 14 20.01 -12.59 -9.22
N THR A 15 19.59 -11.33 -9.14
CA THR A 15 18.22 -10.93 -8.72
C THR A 15 17.17 -11.54 -9.61
N ILE A 16 17.37 -11.53 -10.93
CA ILE A 16 16.45 -12.15 -11.89
C ILE A 16 16.39 -13.65 -11.69
N LYS A 17 17.54 -14.33 -11.55
CA LYS A 17 17.58 -15.78 -11.26
C LYS A 17 16.89 -16.15 -9.95
N ALA A 18 16.93 -15.27 -8.95
CA ALA A 18 16.25 -15.43 -7.68
C ALA A 18 14.75 -15.08 -7.69
N GLY A 19 14.21 -14.57 -8.80
CA GLY A 19 12.77 -14.24 -8.92
C GLY A 19 12.45 -12.77 -9.05
N GLY A 20 13.45 -11.89 -9.01
CA GLY A 20 13.25 -10.45 -9.21
C GLY A 20 12.76 -10.10 -10.62
N ALA A 21 12.22 -8.90 -10.76
CA ALA A 21 11.61 -8.45 -12.02
C ALA A 21 12.38 -7.27 -12.67
N TRP A 22 13.40 -6.72 -12.02
CA TRP A 22 14.06 -5.49 -12.44
C TRP A 22 15.51 -5.73 -12.88
N ILE A 23 15.86 -5.18 -14.04
CA ILE A 23 17.24 -5.10 -14.54
C ILE A 23 17.59 -3.62 -14.66
N TYR A 24 18.63 -3.19 -13.96
CA TYR A 24 19.09 -1.82 -13.98
C TYR A 24 20.02 -1.54 -15.16
N ASP A 25 20.13 -0.28 -15.56
CA ASP A 25 20.96 0.19 -16.66
C ASP A 25 22.44 -0.22 -16.51
N ASN A 26 22.96 -0.20 -15.29
CA ASN A 26 24.35 -0.59 -14.99
C ASN A 26 24.61 -2.10 -15.05
N GLU A 27 23.57 -2.95 -15.10
CA GLU A 27 23.71 -4.41 -15.22
C GLU A 27 23.85 -4.87 -16.69
N ILE A 28 23.55 -4.00 -17.66
CA ILE A 28 23.50 -4.33 -19.08
C ILE A 28 24.88 -4.14 -19.73
N ALA A 29 25.35 -5.17 -20.45
CA ALA A 29 26.56 -5.14 -21.25
C ALA A 29 26.31 -4.57 -22.66
N SER A 30 25.25 -5.04 -23.32
CA SER A 30 24.90 -4.61 -24.69
C SER A 30 23.41 -4.83 -24.98
N VAL A 31 22.92 -4.11 -25.98
CA VAL A 31 21.62 -4.33 -26.60
C VAL A 31 21.83 -4.44 -28.10
N VAL A 32 21.37 -5.51 -28.73
CA VAL A 32 21.51 -5.80 -30.16
C VAL A 32 20.12 -5.92 -30.79
N GLY A 33 19.92 -5.26 -31.90
CA GLY A 33 18.62 -5.17 -32.60
C GLY A 33 17.97 -3.79 -32.43
N ASN A 34 16.91 -3.55 -33.21
CA ASN A 34 16.15 -2.30 -33.14
C ASN A 34 15.00 -2.45 -32.15
N PHE A 35 14.74 -1.41 -31.38
CA PHE A 35 13.62 -1.35 -30.46
C PHE A 35 13.23 0.12 -30.19
N ASP A 36 11.98 0.31 -29.86
CA ASP A 36 11.46 1.54 -29.25
C ASP A 36 11.26 1.35 -27.73
N ASP A 37 11.26 2.48 -26.99
CA ASP A 37 10.99 2.43 -25.55
C ASP A 37 9.59 1.88 -25.28
N GLY A 38 9.50 0.88 -24.43
CA GLY A 38 8.28 0.13 -24.13
C GLY A 38 8.13 -1.18 -24.90
N ASP A 39 9.01 -1.47 -25.86
CA ASP A 39 8.95 -2.74 -26.60
C ASP A 39 9.39 -3.92 -25.73
N VAL A 40 8.90 -5.11 -26.11
CA VAL A 40 9.33 -6.38 -25.51
C VAL A 40 10.68 -6.77 -26.11
N VAL A 41 11.64 -7.12 -25.26
CA VAL A 41 12.99 -7.58 -25.64
C VAL A 41 13.27 -8.93 -25.01
N LEU A 42 14.20 -9.66 -25.62
CA LEU A 42 14.79 -10.88 -25.07
C LEU A 42 15.91 -10.52 -24.08
N ILE A 43 16.03 -11.26 -23.00
CA ILE A 43 17.08 -11.08 -22.01
C ILE A 43 17.97 -12.32 -21.97
N HIS A 44 19.28 -12.10 -22.14
CA HIS A 44 20.31 -13.14 -22.03
C HIS A 44 21.29 -12.79 -20.91
N ASP A 45 21.81 -13.78 -20.23
CA ASP A 45 22.95 -13.59 -19.34
C ASP A 45 24.27 -13.38 -20.14
N PHE A 46 25.38 -13.20 -19.45
CA PHE A 46 26.68 -12.95 -20.07
C PHE A 46 27.13 -14.05 -21.03
N ASP A 47 26.77 -15.31 -20.75
CA ASP A 47 27.15 -16.47 -21.55
C ASP A 47 26.14 -16.78 -22.67
N GLY A 48 25.13 -15.91 -22.88
CA GLY A 48 24.07 -16.06 -23.88
C GLY A 48 22.93 -16.97 -23.47
N TYR A 49 22.85 -17.35 -22.17
CA TYR A 49 21.74 -18.16 -21.68
C TYR A 49 20.45 -17.32 -21.63
N PRO A 50 19.34 -17.78 -22.21
CA PRO A 50 18.08 -17.04 -22.22
C PRO A 50 17.46 -16.97 -20.81
N MET A 51 17.14 -15.75 -20.38
CA MET A 51 16.57 -15.47 -19.07
C MET A 51 15.08 -15.13 -19.14
N GLY A 52 14.55 -14.83 -20.32
CA GLY A 52 13.14 -14.52 -20.55
C GLY A 52 12.89 -13.29 -21.41
N LYS A 53 11.70 -12.71 -21.27
CA LYS A 53 11.24 -11.49 -21.97
C LYS A 53 10.82 -10.42 -20.99
N GLY A 54 10.98 -9.15 -21.37
CA GLY A 54 10.52 -7.99 -20.61
C GLY A 54 10.44 -6.76 -21.49
N TYR A 55 9.80 -5.70 -21.03
CA TYR A 55 9.81 -4.44 -21.76
C TYR A 55 10.96 -3.53 -21.33
N ILE A 56 11.57 -2.85 -22.33
CA ILE A 56 12.72 -1.98 -22.16
C ILE A 56 12.31 -0.51 -22.18
N ASN A 57 13.04 0.33 -21.39
CA ASN A 57 12.87 1.78 -21.42
C ASN A 57 14.20 2.47 -21.15
N ARG A 58 14.70 3.26 -22.13
CA ARG A 58 15.97 3.99 -22.03
C ARG A 58 15.93 5.18 -21.05
N HIS A 59 14.75 5.70 -20.74
CA HIS A 59 14.59 6.80 -19.78
C HIS A 59 14.70 6.32 -18.33
N SER A 60 14.37 5.07 -18.07
CA SER A 60 14.36 4.50 -16.73
C SER A 60 15.72 3.95 -16.30
N LYS A 61 16.05 4.10 -15.00
CA LYS A 61 17.17 3.35 -14.39
C LYS A 61 16.86 1.87 -14.28
N ILE A 62 15.59 1.50 -14.10
CA ILE A 62 15.10 0.13 -14.26
C ILE A 62 14.92 -0.11 -15.76
N ARG A 63 16.02 -0.45 -16.41
CA ARG A 63 16.12 -0.51 -17.86
C ARG A 63 15.19 -1.54 -18.49
N VAL A 64 15.03 -2.70 -17.83
CA VAL A 64 14.11 -3.76 -18.28
C VAL A 64 13.30 -4.23 -17.10
N ARG A 65 11.99 -4.44 -17.33
CA ARG A 65 11.08 -5.08 -16.40
C ARG A 65 10.63 -6.42 -16.97
N MET A 66 10.92 -7.49 -16.25
CA MET A 66 10.63 -8.86 -16.68
C MET A 66 9.12 -9.13 -16.72
N LEU A 67 8.63 -9.68 -17.81
CA LEU A 67 7.25 -10.17 -17.98
C LEU A 67 7.16 -11.67 -17.79
N THR A 68 8.11 -12.42 -18.39
CA THR A 68 8.16 -13.87 -18.30
C THR A 68 9.61 -14.35 -18.32
N ARG A 69 9.85 -15.51 -17.70
CA ARG A 69 11.13 -16.22 -17.76
C ARG A 69 11.22 -17.22 -18.90
N HIS A 70 10.11 -17.42 -19.60
CA HIS A 70 9.99 -18.34 -20.71
C HIS A 70 10.18 -17.56 -22.01
N GLN A 71 11.35 -17.72 -22.65
CA GLN A 71 11.68 -17.00 -23.87
C GLN A 71 10.69 -17.31 -25.00
N GLU A 72 10.16 -18.55 -25.05
CA GLU A 72 9.23 -18.99 -26.09
C GLU A 72 7.79 -18.47 -25.89
N GLN A 73 7.48 -17.93 -24.71
CA GLN A 73 6.12 -17.47 -24.42
C GLN A 73 5.80 -16.20 -25.20
N GLU A 74 4.74 -16.23 -26.00
CA GLU A 74 4.23 -15.03 -26.66
C GLU A 74 3.58 -14.08 -25.65
N ILE A 75 3.74 -12.78 -25.88
CA ILE A 75 3.12 -11.72 -25.06
C ILE A 75 1.92 -11.19 -25.84
N ASP A 76 0.85 -11.96 -25.79
CA ASP A 76 -0.42 -11.75 -26.49
C ASP A 76 -1.60 -11.66 -25.51
N ASP A 77 -2.81 -11.64 -26.03
CA ASP A 77 -4.03 -11.56 -25.22
C ASP A 77 -4.19 -12.75 -24.26
N ASP A 78 -3.78 -13.96 -24.66
CA ASP A 78 -3.83 -15.14 -23.81
C ASP A 78 -2.86 -15.02 -22.63
N PHE A 79 -1.67 -14.44 -22.87
CA PHE A 79 -0.73 -14.12 -21.81
C PHE A 79 -1.32 -13.11 -20.82
N TRP A 80 -1.90 -12.01 -21.30
CA TRP A 80 -2.47 -10.99 -20.43
C TRP A 80 -3.68 -11.52 -19.66
N ARG A 81 -4.57 -12.28 -20.31
CA ARG A 81 -5.72 -12.93 -19.64
C ARG A 81 -5.25 -13.88 -18.55
N MET A 82 -4.26 -14.70 -18.81
CA MET A 82 -3.70 -15.62 -17.82
C MET A 82 -3.19 -14.88 -16.58
N ARG A 83 -2.46 -13.78 -16.75
CA ARG A 83 -1.94 -12.98 -15.64
C ARG A 83 -3.05 -12.30 -14.82
N LEU A 84 -4.00 -11.68 -15.50
CA LEU A 84 -5.13 -11.00 -14.86
C LEU A 84 -6.06 -12.00 -14.16
N GLN A 85 -6.34 -13.15 -14.79
CA GLN A 85 -7.14 -14.22 -14.19
C GLN A 85 -6.46 -14.77 -12.93
N ALA A 86 -5.15 -15.03 -12.98
CA ALA A 86 -4.40 -15.50 -11.81
C ALA A 86 -4.43 -14.49 -10.66
N ALA A 87 -4.30 -13.18 -10.96
CA ALA A 87 -4.42 -12.14 -9.97
C ALA A 87 -5.82 -12.09 -9.34
N TRP A 88 -6.88 -12.20 -10.13
CA TRP A 88 -8.26 -12.27 -9.64
C TRP A 88 -8.54 -13.52 -8.81
N ASP A 89 -8.13 -14.69 -9.27
CA ASP A 89 -8.31 -15.96 -8.55
C ASP A 89 -7.58 -15.93 -7.18
N TYR A 90 -6.40 -15.33 -7.14
CA TYR A 90 -5.68 -15.13 -5.88
C TYR A 90 -6.48 -14.26 -4.90
N ARG A 91 -7.08 -13.13 -5.36
CA ARG A 91 -7.90 -12.26 -4.49
C ARG A 91 -9.14 -12.99 -3.99
N LYS A 92 -9.84 -13.74 -4.87
CA LYS A 92 -11.01 -14.56 -4.46
C LYS A 92 -10.67 -15.56 -3.35
N ALA A 93 -9.45 -16.10 -3.38
CA ALA A 93 -9.01 -17.09 -2.40
C ALA A 93 -8.51 -16.49 -1.08
N THR A 94 -8.08 -15.21 -1.07
CA THR A 94 -7.30 -14.67 0.05
C THR A 94 -7.92 -13.47 0.77
N VAL A 95 -8.83 -12.74 0.12
CA VAL A 95 -9.43 -11.51 0.69
C VAL A 95 -10.91 -11.40 0.35
N ASP A 96 -11.61 -10.54 1.09
CA ASP A 96 -12.90 -10.00 0.67
C ASP A 96 -12.68 -9.09 -0.55
N THR A 97 -13.34 -9.44 -1.66
CA THR A 97 -13.19 -8.78 -2.97
C THR A 97 -14.17 -7.65 -3.22
N SER A 98 -15.00 -7.28 -2.24
CA SER A 98 -15.92 -6.14 -2.39
C SER A 98 -15.18 -4.85 -2.72
N SER A 99 -14.04 -4.62 -2.06
CA SER A 99 -13.06 -3.58 -2.39
C SER A 99 -11.67 -4.11 -2.05
N CYS A 100 -10.79 -4.21 -3.05
CA CYS A 100 -9.46 -4.78 -2.89
C CYS A 100 -8.53 -4.32 -4.01
N ARG A 101 -7.22 -4.46 -3.82
CA ARG A 101 -6.24 -4.32 -4.89
C ARG A 101 -6.28 -5.56 -5.77
N LEU A 102 -6.69 -5.41 -7.02
CA LEU A 102 -6.77 -6.52 -7.99
C LEU A 102 -5.42 -6.86 -8.62
N VAL A 103 -4.59 -5.84 -8.86
CA VAL A 103 -3.25 -6.00 -9.44
C VAL A 103 -2.24 -5.19 -8.63
N PHE A 104 -1.16 -5.83 -8.21
CA PHE A 104 -0.08 -5.22 -7.45
C PHE A 104 1.28 -5.40 -8.14
N GLY A 105 1.43 -4.84 -9.31
CA GLY A 105 2.69 -4.73 -10.03
C GLY A 105 3.46 -6.03 -10.17
N GLU A 106 4.71 -5.98 -9.72
CA GLU A 106 5.65 -7.10 -9.78
C GLU A 106 5.18 -8.34 -9.02
N ALA A 107 4.40 -8.16 -7.96
CA ALA A 107 3.89 -9.27 -7.16
C ALA A 107 2.80 -10.10 -7.87
N ASP A 108 2.15 -9.51 -8.88
CA ASP A 108 1.23 -10.18 -9.78
C ASP A 108 1.83 -10.44 -11.17
N PHE A 109 3.15 -10.25 -11.30
CA PHE A 109 3.89 -10.43 -12.56
C PHE A 109 3.39 -9.54 -13.71
N LEU A 110 2.88 -8.36 -13.35
CA LEU A 110 2.45 -7.26 -14.23
C LEU A 110 3.19 -5.97 -13.83
N PRO A 111 4.53 -5.91 -14.02
CA PRO A 111 5.37 -4.87 -13.46
C PRO A 111 4.92 -3.47 -13.83
N GLY A 112 4.73 -2.63 -12.81
CA GLY A 112 4.34 -1.25 -12.96
C GLY A 112 2.84 -1.00 -13.12
N LEU A 113 1.98 -2.03 -13.08
CA LEU A 113 0.53 -1.89 -13.11
C LEU A 113 -0.06 -2.06 -11.71
N VAL A 114 -0.88 -1.10 -11.29
CA VAL A 114 -1.70 -1.21 -10.08
C VAL A 114 -3.15 -0.98 -10.46
N ILE A 115 -4.03 -1.87 -10.00
CA ILE A 115 -5.48 -1.71 -10.19
C ILE A 115 -6.17 -1.99 -8.85
N ASP A 116 -6.87 -0.99 -8.34
CA ASP A 116 -7.71 -1.08 -7.16
C ASP A 116 -9.19 -1.13 -7.56
N LYS A 117 -9.95 -1.99 -6.92
CA LYS A 117 -11.40 -2.07 -7.04
C LYS A 117 -12.03 -1.47 -5.79
N PHE A 118 -12.87 -0.48 -5.97
CA PHE A 118 -13.72 0.13 -4.95
C PHE A 118 -15.17 -0.13 -5.32
N SER A 119 -15.82 -1.10 -4.67
CA SER A 119 -17.18 -1.54 -5.00
C SER A 119 -17.29 -1.93 -6.50
N ASP A 120 -17.92 -1.11 -7.31
CA ASP A 120 -18.14 -1.30 -8.76
C ASP A 120 -17.27 -0.38 -9.64
N VAL A 121 -16.22 0.22 -9.09
CA VAL A 121 -15.31 1.13 -9.80
C VAL A 121 -13.88 0.57 -9.75
N LEU A 122 -13.16 0.68 -10.87
CA LEU A 122 -11.72 0.42 -10.93
C LEU A 122 -10.94 1.74 -10.91
N VAL A 123 -9.83 1.75 -10.18
CA VAL A 123 -8.82 2.80 -10.23
C VAL A 123 -7.52 2.21 -10.72
N VAL A 124 -6.98 2.77 -11.79
CA VAL A 124 -5.80 2.26 -12.48
C VAL A 124 -4.64 3.23 -12.30
N GLU A 125 -3.48 2.70 -11.91
CA GLU A 125 -2.22 3.42 -11.88
C GLU A 125 -1.19 2.66 -12.71
N SER A 126 -0.62 3.31 -13.71
CA SER A 126 0.44 2.78 -14.56
C SER A 126 1.75 3.53 -14.29
N LEU A 127 2.79 2.82 -13.87
CA LEU A 127 4.07 3.37 -13.41
C LEU A 127 5.25 3.05 -14.32
N ALA A 128 5.05 2.27 -15.39
CA ALA A 128 6.09 1.89 -16.32
C ALA A 128 5.63 2.00 -17.78
N LEU A 129 6.52 2.51 -18.65
CA LEU A 129 6.16 2.82 -20.04
C LEU A 129 5.65 1.60 -20.81
N GLY A 130 6.26 0.44 -20.63
CA GLY A 130 5.86 -0.77 -21.36
C GLY A 130 4.41 -1.16 -21.07
N ILE A 131 4.03 -1.20 -19.78
CA ILE A 131 2.66 -1.56 -19.39
C ILE A 131 1.65 -0.43 -19.68
N ASP A 132 2.10 0.83 -19.66
CA ASP A 132 1.25 2.00 -19.98
C ASP A 132 0.64 1.91 -21.38
N ARG A 133 1.37 1.32 -22.34
CA ARG A 133 0.89 1.09 -23.71
C ARG A 133 -0.28 0.12 -23.78
N TYR A 134 -0.39 -0.78 -22.81
CA TYR A 134 -1.41 -1.83 -22.77
C TYR A 134 -2.54 -1.56 -21.76
N LYS A 135 -2.42 -0.51 -20.93
CA LYS A 135 -3.30 -0.32 -19.77
C LYS A 135 -4.79 -0.34 -20.09
N GLU A 136 -5.22 0.33 -21.16
CA GLU A 136 -6.65 0.35 -21.56
C GLU A 136 -7.12 -1.04 -21.99
N HIS A 137 -6.31 -1.73 -22.79
CA HIS A 137 -6.59 -3.10 -23.21
C HIS A 137 -6.65 -4.07 -22.02
N LEU A 138 -5.70 -3.97 -21.09
CA LEU A 138 -5.68 -4.79 -19.88
C LEU A 138 -6.91 -4.52 -18.98
N VAL A 139 -7.37 -3.29 -18.92
CA VAL A 139 -8.59 -2.94 -18.19
C VAL A 139 -9.82 -3.60 -18.83
N GLU A 140 -9.96 -3.60 -20.16
CA GLU A 140 -11.07 -4.27 -20.84
C GLU A 140 -11.01 -5.79 -20.63
N LEU A 141 -9.85 -6.42 -20.76
CA LEU A 141 -9.69 -7.85 -20.45
C LEU A 141 -10.08 -8.16 -18.99
N LEU A 142 -9.66 -7.33 -18.05
CA LEU A 142 -10.02 -7.50 -16.64
C LEU A 142 -11.52 -7.36 -16.41
N LYS A 143 -12.18 -6.39 -17.04
CA LYS A 143 -13.65 -6.23 -16.95
C LYS A 143 -14.37 -7.47 -17.47
N GLU A 144 -13.91 -8.08 -18.56
CA GLU A 144 -14.48 -9.32 -19.10
C GLU A 144 -14.31 -10.50 -18.10
N ILE A 145 -13.14 -10.62 -17.47
CA ILE A 145 -12.85 -11.61 -16.44
C ILE A 145 -13.78 -11.44 -15.23
N LEU A 146 -13.92 -10.20 -14.74
CA LEU A 146 -14.79 -9.87 -13.63
C LEU A 146 -16.27 -10.14 -13.96
N ALA A 147 -16.70 -9.78 -15.17
CA ALA A 147 -18.07 -10.00 -15.62
C ALA A 147 -18.42 -11.50 -15.72
N ALA A 148 -17.47 -12.37 -16.09
CA ALA A 148 -17.66 -13.82 -16.10
C ALA A 148 -17.97 -14.38 -14.71
N ASP A 149 -17.49 -13.71 -13.63
CA ASP A 149 -17.78 -14.04 -12.24
C ASP A 149 -18.96 -13.20 -11.66
N GLY A 150 -19.73 -12.51 -12.52
CA GLY A 150 -20.89 -11.72 -12.12
C GLY A 150 -20.57 -10.37 -11.50
N VAL A 151 -19.33 -9.89 -11.60
CA VAL A 151 -18.91 -8.59 -11.08
C VAL A 151 -19.02 -7.54 -12.19
N THR A 152 -19.93 -6.59 -12.03
CA THR A 152 -20.12 -5.47 -12.97
C THR A 152 -19.32 -4.26 -12.55
N ILE A 153 -18.57 -3.66 -13.48
CA ILE A 153 -17.80 -2.44 -13.28
C ILE A 153 -18.51 -1.29 -14.03
N ARG A 154 -18.96 -0.28 -13.28
CA ARG A 154 -19.66 0.89 -13.85
C ARG A 154 -18.73 1.95 -14.39
N GLY A 155 -17.47 2.00 -13.93
CA GLY A 155 -16.53 3.00 -14.37
C GLY A 155 -15.09 2.72 -14.01
N VAL A 156 -14.18 3.39 -14.74
CA VAL A 156 -12.73 3.27 -14.54
C VAL A 156 -12.12 4.67 -14.47
N TYR A 157 -11.31 4.92 -13.44
CA TYR A 157 -10.59 6.17 -13.28
C TYR A 157 -9.07 5.93 -13.25
N GLU A 158 -8.31 6.72 -14.00
CA GLU A 158 -6.85 6.65 -14.01
C GLU A 158 -6.25 7.59 -12.96
N ARG A 159 -5.38 7.09 -12.12
CA ARG A 159 -4.58 7.80 -11.12
C ARG A 159 -3.08 7.60 -11.38
N SER A 160 -2.66 7.78 -12.62
CA SER A 160 -1.25 7.73 -13.04
C SER A 160 -0.55 9.08 -12.81
N ASP A 161 -0.78 9.68 -11.64
CA ASP A 161 -0.25 10.99 -11.27
C ASP A 161 0.96 10.94 -10.31
N ALA A 162 1.54 9.76 -10.10
CA ALA A 162 2.74 9.56 -9.30
C ALA A 162 3.99 10.19 -9.97
N LYS A 163 4.88 10.75 -9.14
CA LYS A 163 6.14 11.38 -9.62
C LYS A 163 7.11 10.38 -10.25
N GLU A 164 6.96 9.11 -9.94
CA GLU A 164 7.74 8.00 -10.48
C GLU A 164 7.64 7.90 -12.00
N ARG A 165 6.50 8.27 -12.58
CA ARG A 165 6.28 8.31 -14.04
C ARG A 165 7.27 9.22 -14.76
N LEU A 166 7.65 10.34 -14.16
CA LEU A 166 8.63 11.26 -14.73
C LEU A 166 9.99 10.61 -14.92
N LYS A 167 10.36 9.63 -14.08
CA LYS A 167 11.61 8.86 -14.20
C LYS A 167 11.55 7.82 -15.33
N GLU A 168 10.35 7.49 -15.76
CA GLU A 168 10.10 6.61 -16.91
C GLU A 168 9.95 7.38 -18.23
N GLY A 169 10.11 8.72 -18.22
CA GLY A 169 9.90 9.57 -19.39
C GLY A 169 8.43 9.80 -19.75
N MET A 170 7.52 9.54 -18.80
CA MET A 170 6.06 9.68 -18.98
C MET A 170 5.53 10.90 -18.24
N GLU A 171 4.47 11.50 -18.78
CA GLU A 171 3.72 12.54 -18.09
C GLU A 171 2.84 11.96 -16.97
N ARG A 172 2.48 12.81 -16.02
CA ARG A 172 1.50 12.49 -14.98
C ARG A 172 0.09 12.67 -15.56
N VAL A 173 -0.78 11.65 -15.39
CA VAL A 173 -2.12 11.61 -15.97
C VAL A 173 -3.15 11.29 -14.90
N LYS A 174 -4.29 12.01 -14.96
CA LYS A 174 -5.52 11.72 -14.20
C LYS A 174 -6.71 11.87 -15.15
N GLY A 175 -7.68 10.95 -15.08
CA GLY A 175 -8.88 11.06 -15.88
C GLY A 175 -9.73 9.80 -15.92
N PHE A 176 -10.86 9.91 -16.58
CA PHE A 176 -11.72 8.77 -16.85
C PHE A 176 -11.14 7.93 -17.99
N LEU A 177 -11.12 6.62 -17.81
CA LEU A 177 -10.89 5.66 -18.89
C LEU A 177 -12.27 5.14 -19.35
N GLY A 178 -12.88 5.84 -20.27
CA GLY A 178 -14.25 5.62 -20.75
C GLY A 178 -15.24 6.69 -20.27
N PRO A 179 -16.54 6.36 -20.13
CA PRO A 179 -17.56 7.31 -19.72
C PRO A 179 -17.34 7.89 -18.33
N GLU A 180 -17.69 9.15 -18.12
CA GLU A 180 -17.68 9.80 -16.80
C GLU A 180 -18.72 9.19 -15.86
N PHE A 181 -18.39 9.16 -14.56
CA PHE A 181 -19.25 8.67 -13.49
C PHE A 181 -19.03 9.48 -12.20
N ASP A 182 -19.90 9.32 -11.20
CA ASP A 182 -19.69 9.91 -9.88
C ASP A 182 -18.48 9.25 -9.20
N THR A 183 -17.44 10.03 -8.95
CA THR A 183 -16.18 9.58 -8.37
C THR A 183 -16.22 9.37 -6.86
N ASN A 184 -17.32 9.75 -6.19
CA ASN A 184 -17.58 9.39 -4.81
C ASN A 184 -18.22 7.99 -4.77
N VAL A 185 -17.49 7.04 -4.21
CA VAL A 185 -17.85 5.63 -4.20
C VAL A 185 -18.04 5.16 -2.76
N GLU A 186 -19.21 4.64 -2.44
CA GLU A 186 -19.41 3.97 -1.16
C GLU A 186 -18.81 2.58 -1.19
N ILE A 187 -17.96 2.29 -0.20
CA ILE A 187 -17.39 0.97 0.05
C ILE A 187 -17.78 0.46 1.42
N VAL A 188 -17.80 -0.86 1.57
CA VAL A 188 -17.96 -1.52 2.85
C VAL A 188 -16.73 -2.37 3.13
N GLU A 189 -16.04 -2.08 4.23
CA GLU A 189 -14.88 -2.84 4.69
C GLU A 189 -15.07 -3.25 6.14
N ASN A 190 -14.99 -4.54 6.43
CA ASN A 190 -15.21 -5.09 7.78
C ASN A 190 -16.57 -4.68 8.40
N GLY A 191 -17.59 -4.44 7.57
CA GLY A 191 -18.92 -3.96 8.00
C GLY A 191 -18.97 -2.47 8.35
N VAL A 192 -17.92 -1.70 8.04
CA VAL A 192 -17.88 -0.24 8.15
C VAL A 192 -18.03 0.37 6.76
N HIS A 193 -18.91 1.35 6.64
CA HIS A 193 -19.16 2.08 5.41
C HIS A 193 -18.25 3.30 5.30
N TYR A 194 -17.66 3.51 4.14
CA TYR A 194 -16.82 4.67 3.84
C TYR A 194 -17.22 5.28 2.50
N MET A 195 -17.26 6.59 2.44
CA MET A 195 -17.29 7.29 1.16
C MET A 195 -15.86 7.56 0.72
N VAL A 196 -15.49 7.03 -0.43
CA VAL A 196 -14.15 7.14 -1.05
C VAL A 196 -14.25 8.02 -2.29
N ASP A 197 -13.45 9.07 -2.37
CA ASP A 197 -13.27 9.86 -3.58
C ASP A 197 -12.10 9.32 -4.40
N VAL A 198 -12.40 8.62 -5.48
CA VAL A 198 -11.37 8.00 -6.34
C VAL A 198 -10.62 9.03 -7.20
N LYS A 199 -11.16 10.24 -7.34
CA LYS A 199 -10.54 11.33 -8.10
C LYS A 199 -9.58 12.16 -7.25
N GLU A 200 -9.98 12.59 -6.05
CA GLU A 200 -9.20 13.52 -5.23
C GLU A 200 -8.67 12.88 -3.94
N GLY A 201 -9.13 11.68 -3.59
CA GLY A 201 -8.65 10.94 -2.42
C GLY A 201 -7.15 10.61 -2.49
N GLN A 202 -6.55 10.32 -1.34
CA GLN A 202 -5.13 9.97 -1.26
C GLN A 202 -4.83 8.67 -2.01
N LYS A 203 -3.68 8.60 -2.68
CA LYS A 203 -3.29 7.50 -3.57
C LYS A 203 -4.39 7.23 -4.61
N THR A 204 -4.95 6.04 -4.61
CA THR A 204 -6.06 5.63 -5.48
C THR A 204 -7.44 5.94 -4.90
N GLY A 205 -7.51 6.43 -3.65
CA GLY A 205 -8.75 6.82 -2.96
C GLY A 205 -8.80 6.37 -1.50
N PHE A 206 -8.32 5.17 -1.18
CA PHE A 206 -8.33 4.60 0.17
C PHE A 206 -7.16 3.64 0.38
N PHE A 207 -6.78 3.41 1.66
CA PHE A 207 -5.65 2.54 2.03
C PHE A 207 -6.14 1.10 2.26
N LEU A 208 -6.31 0.33 1.20
CA LEU A 208 -6.81 -1.05 1.25
C LEU A 208 -5.85 -2.02 1.97
N ASP A 209 -4.56 -1.70 1.98
CA ASP A 209 -3.50 -2.51 2.59
C ASP A 209 -3.64 -2.71 4.11
N GLN A 210 -4.36 -1.82 4.80
CA GLN A 210 -4.61 -1.86 6.24
C GLN A 210 -5.92 -2.60 6.62
N LYS A 211 -6.67 -3.15 5.66
CA LYS A 211 -8.00 -3.76 5.88
C LYS A 211 -8.08 -4.66 7.12
N TYR A 212 -7.19 -5.63 7.22
CA TYR A 212 -7.21 -6.60 8.31
C TYR A 212 -6.53 -6.08 9.58
N ASN A 213 -5.60 -5.12 9.45
CA ASN A 213 -5.04 -4.42 10.61
C ASN A 213 -6.12 -3.58 11.30
N ARG A 214 -6.98 -2.89 10.53
CA ARG A 214 -8.16 -2.20 11.07
C ARG A 214 -9.14 -3.14 11.77
N GLN A 215 -9.35 -4.32 11.22
CA GLN A 215 -10.20 -5.34 11.85
C GLN A 215 -9.57 -5.87 13.15
N SER A 216 -8.26 -6.05 13.19
CA SER A 216 -7.58 -6.68 14.33
C SER A 216 -7.64 -5.87 15.62
N ILE A 217 -7.73 -4.53 15.55
CA ILE A 217 -7.82 -3.69 16.75
C ILE A 217 -9.16 -3.83 17.48
N ARG A 218 -10.17 -4.39 16.85
CA ARG A 218 -11.51 -4.53 17.45
C ARG A 218 -11.49 -5.31 18.75
N SER A 219 -10.65 -6.34 18.85
CA SER A 219 -10.56 -7.18 20.05
C SER A 219 -10.10 -6.42 21.30
N ILE A 220 -9.38 -5.30 21.13
CA ILE A 220 -8.86 -4.50 22.25
C ILE A 220 -9.64 -3.19 22.48
N CYS A 221 -10.64 -2.89 21.64
CA CYS A 221 -11.35 -1.60 21.69
C CYS A 221 -12.69 -1.65 22.44
N LYS A 222 -13.28 -2.82 22.71
CA LYS A 222 -14.60 -2.92 23.38
C LYS A 222 -14.58 -2.27 24.77
N GLY A 223 -15.44 -1.27 24.98
CA GLY A 223 -15.53 -0.50 26.23
C GLY A 223 -14.36 0.43 26.50
N ALA A 224 -13.41 0.58 25.57
CA ALA A 224 -12.19 1.34 25.72
C ALA A 224 -12.39 2.84 25.38
N LYS A 225 -11.61 3.72 26.04
CA LYS A 225 -11.33 5.08 25.57
C LYS A 225 -10.16 5.01 24.58
N VAL A 226 -10.41 5.33 23.31
CA VAL A 226 -9.50 5.14 22.19
C VAL A 226 -9.02 6.47 21.61
N LEU A 227 -7.73 6.58 21.29
CA LEU A 227 -7.15 7.66 20.51
C LEU A 227 -6.58 7.10 19.20
N ASP A 228 -7.05 7.62 18.07
CA ASP A 228 -6.56 7.25 16.73
C ASP A 228 -5.78 8.40 16.12
N CYS A 229 -4.45 8.28 16.09
CA CYS A 229 -3.54 9.29 15.55
C CYS A 229 -3.27 9.03 14.07
N PHE A 230 -3.32 10.09 13.26
CA PHE A 230 -3.24 10.04 11.80
C PHE A 230 -4.46 9.31 11.20
N THR A 231 -5.63 9.66 11.72
CA THR A 231 -6.88 8.95 11.44
C THR A 231 -7.33 9.00 9.98
N HIS A 232 -6.79 9.93 9.18
CA HIS A 232 -7.14 10.18 7.78
C HIS A 232 -8.66 10.40 7.64
N THR A 233 -9.39 9.49 7.00
CA THR A 233 -10.85 9.54 6.85
C THR A 233 -11.60 8.73 7.94
N GLY A 234 -10.94 8.47 9.07
CA GLY A 234 -11.51 7.83 10.25
C GLY A 234 -11.46 6.31 10.24
N SER A 235 -10.62 5.68 9.40
CA SER A 235 -10.74 4.26 9.14
C SER A 235 -10.44 3.35 10.34
N PHE A 236 -9.42 3.63 11.15
CA PHE A 236 -9.20 2.91 12.41
C PHE A 236 -10.21 3.32 13.49
N ALA A 237 -10.47 4.62 13.62
CA ALA A 237 -11.42 5.15 14.61
C ALA A 237 -12.82 4.53 14.47
N LEU A 238 -13.32 4.39 13.23
CA LEU A 238 -14.63 3.78 12.97
C LEU A 238 -14.66 2.28 13.26
N ASN A 239 -13.56 1.56 13.00
CA ASN A 239 -13.44 0.17 13.43
C ASN A 239 -13.45 0.01 14.95
N ALA A 240 -12.82 0.94 15.69
CA ALA A 240 -12.89 0.97 17.15
C ALA A 240 -14.32 1.28 17.65
N GLY A 241 -15.00 2.26 17.03
CA GLY A 241 -16.40 2.58 17.33
C GLY A 241 -17.33 1.39 17.07
N GLN A 242 -17.19 0.74 15.91
CA GLN A 242 -17.97 -0.45 15.53
C GLN A 242 -17.75 -1.63 16.48
N ALA A 243 -16.58 -1.71 17.11
CA ALA A 243 -16.27 -2.73 18.12
C ALA A 243 -16.88 -2.44 19.49
N GLY A 244 -17.57 -1.30 19.66
CA GLY A 244 -18.20 -0.91 20.92
C GLY A 244 -17.24 -0.20 21.88
N ALA A 245 -16.32 0.61 21.39
CA ALA A 245 -15.53 1.52 22.22
C ALA A 245 -16.44 2.44 23.04
N ALA A 246 -16.01 2.84 24.23
CA ALA A 246 -16.76 3.80 25.07
C ALA A 246 -16.68 5.21 24.47
N SER A 247 -15.53 5.59 23.93
CA SER A 247 -15.33 6.83 23.19
C SER A 247 -14.10 6.70 22.30
N VAL A 248 -14.11 7.38 21.15
CA VAL A 248 -12.99 7.42 20.22
C VAL A 248 -12.74 8.85 19.80
N LEU A 249 -11.50 9.29 19.87
CA LEU A 249 -11.03 10.56 19.28
C LEU A 249 -10.05 10.26 18.17
N GLY A 250 -10.35 10.70 16.94
CA GLY A 250 -9.45 10.64 15.80
C GLY A 250 -8.74 12.00 15.57
N LEU A 251 -7.43 11.97 15.36
CA LEU A 251 -6.61 13.16 15.08
C LEU A 251 -6.01 13.06 13.68
N ASP A 252 -6.12 14.13 12.89
CA ASP A 252 -5.41 14.29 11.62
C ASP A 252 -5.11 15.75 11.35
N ALA A 253 -4.01 16.04 10.68
CA ALA A 253 -3.64 17.40 10.29
C ALA A 253 -4.42 17.91 9.06
N SER A 254 -5.12 17.03 8.34
CA SER A 254 -5.91 17.37 7.17
C SER A 254 -7.35 17.71 7.55
N GLU A 255 -7.73 18.97 7.41
CA GLU A 255 -9.11 19.43 7.63
C GLU A 255 -10.11 18.67 6.75
N LEU A 256 -9.79 18.49 5.46
CA LEU A 256 -10.62 17.71 4.52
C LEU A 256 -10.75 16.24 4.95
N GLY A 257 -9.67 15.64 5.47
CA GLY A 257 -9.68 14.28 6.01
C GLY A 257 -10.61 14.16 7.20
N VAL A 258 -10.51 15.10 8.15
CA VAL A 258 -11.36 15.18 9.35
C VAL A 258 -12.84 15.40 8.99
N GLU A 259 -13.13 16.27 8.04
CA GLU A 259 -14.51 16.46 7.55
C GLU A 259 -15.08 15.18 6.94
N GLN A 260 -14.30 14.48 6.13
CA GLN A 260 -14.72 13.21 5.55
C GLN A 260 -14.87 12.13 6.63
N ALA A 261 -14.01 12.10 7.64
CA ALA A 261 -14.10 11.19 8.77
C ALA A 261 -15.42 11.39 9.56
N LYS A 262 -15.83 12.64 9.79
CA LYS A 262 -17.12 12.98 10.42
C LYS A 262 -18.31 12.51 9.59
N LYS A 263 -18.26 12.68 8.26
CA LYS A 263 -19.28 12.16 7.35
C LYS A 263 -19.35 10.63 7.40
N ASN A 264 -18.21 9.95 7.42
CA ASN A 264 -18.16 8.50 7.56
C ASN A 264 -18.70 8.03 8.92
N ALA A 265 -18.43 8.74 10.01
CA ALA A 265 -19.01 8.44 11.32
C ALA A 265 -20.56 8.56 11.30
N ALA A 266 -21.08 9.59 10.67
CA ALA A 266 -22.52 9.77 10.50
C ALA A 266 -23.13 8.66 9.63
N LEU A 267 -22.48 8.28 8.54
CA LEU A 267 -22.90 7.19 7.65
C LEU A 267 -23.03 5.84 8.39
N ASN A 268 -22.21 5.61 9.41
CA ASN A 268 -22.24 4.42 10.24
C ASN A 268 -23.07 4.55 11.53
N GLY A 269 -23.70 5.71 11.78
CA GLY A 269 -24.42 5.97 13.03
C GLY A 269 -23.53 6.06 14.28
N LEU A 270 -22.24 6.33 14.11
CA LEU A 270 -21.21 6.32 15.16
C LEU A 270 -20.85 7.70 15.72
N SER A 271 -21.48 8.79 15.22
CA SER A 271 -21.15 10.17 15.65
C SER A 271 -21.37 10.44 17.14
N HIS A 272 -22.06 9.57 17.85
CA HIS A 272 -22.30 9.71 19.29
C HIS A 272 -21.13 9.18 20.15
N ILE A 273 -20.18 8.41 19.57
CA ILE A 273 -19.04 7.82 20.28
C ILE A 273 -17.71 8.10 19.60
N VAL A 274 -17.72 8.43 18.30
CA VAL A 274 -16.49 8.72 17.52
C VAL A 274 -16.50 10.19 17.14
N ASP A 275 -15.51 10.93 17.60
CA ASP A 275 -15.28 12.33 17.25
C ASP A 275 -13.90 12.53 16.60
N PHE A 276 -13.73 13.64 15.89
CA PHE A 276 -12.51 13.94 15.14
C PHE A 276 -12.08 15.39 15.34
N GLU A 277 -10.77 15.59 15.49
CA GLU A 277 -10.15 16.89 15.65
C GLU A 277 -9.04 17.08 14.60
N CYS A 278 -9.03 18.26 13.94
CA CYS A 278 -7.93 18.67 13.08
C CYS A 278 -6.77 19.15 13.93
N ALA A 279 -5.70 18.37 14.06
CA ALA A 279 -4.55 18.67 14.88
C ALA A 279 -3.27 18.00 14.38
N ASP A 280 -2.13 18.63 14.62
CA ASP A 280 -0.82 17.99 14.47
C ASP A 280 -0.56 17.04 15.66
N VAL A 281 -0.39 15.75 15.36
CA VAL A 281 -0.15 14.72 16.38
C VAL A 281 1.11 15.01 17.21
N PHE A 282 2.16 15.58 16.60
CA PHE A 282 3.40 15.91 17.31
C PHE A 282 3.23 17.05 18.34
N GLU A 283 2.26 17.92 18.15
CA GLU A 283 1.90 18.98 19.09
C GLU A 283 0.83 18.49 20.08
N LYS A 284 -0.17 17.78 19.59
CA LYS A 284 -1.32 17.36 20.40
C LYS A 284 -0.99 16.33 21.48
N LEU A 285 -0.12 15.35 21.20
CA LEU A 285 0.24 14.34 22.21
C LEU A 285 0.93 14.95 23.44
N PRO A 286 1.91 15.91 23.32
CA PRO A 286 2.43 16.63 24.47
C PRO A 286 1.40 17.44 25.24
N GLU A 287 0.43 18.08 24.56
CA GLU A 287 -0.65 18.82 25.21
C GLU A 287 -1.53 17.90 26.07
N MET A 288 -1.92 16.74 25.52
CA MET A 288 -2.70 15.72 26.24
C MET A 288 -1.93 15.16 27.44
N GLU A 289 -0.60 14.97 27.28
CA GLU A 289 0.27 14.53 28.38
C GLU A 289 0.26 15.58 29.52
N ALA A 290 0.42 16.87 29.19
CA ALA A 290 0.39 17.97 30.15
C ALA A 290 -0.98 18.10 30.84
N ALA A 291 -2.07 17.80 30.13
CA ALA A 291 -3.42 17.77 30.66
C ALA A 291 -3.73 16.53 31.53
N GLY A 292 -2.80 15.56 31.62
CA GLY A 292 -2.98 14.32 32.37
C GLY A 292 -3.97 13.32 31.75
N GLU A 293 -4.23 13.45 30.44
CA GLU A 293 -5.15 12.54 29.76
C GLU A 293 -4.59 11.12 29.72
N LYS A 294 -5.51 10.14 29.77
CA LYS A 294 -5.18 8.70 29.66
C LYS A 294 -6.18 7.99 28.76
N PHE A 295 -5.66 7.01 28.03
CA PHE A 295 -6.40 6.17 27.09
C PHE A 295 -6.18 4.69 27.39
N ASP A 296 -7.17 3.87 27.04
CA ASP A 296 -7.07 2.42 27.13
C ASP A 296 -6.36 1.85 25.88
N VAL A 297 -6.59 2.49 24.71
CA VAL A 297 -5.98 2.12 23.42
C VAL A 297 -5.52 3.37 22.69
N ILE A 298 -4.30 3.34 22.16
CA ILE A 298 -3.83 4.35 21.21
C ILE A 298 -3.39 3.65 19.92
N ILE A 299 -3.79 4.21 18.79
CA ILE A 299 -3.47 3.75 17.44
C ILE A 299 -2.58 4.80 16.79
N LEU A 300 -1.46 4.37 16.19
CA LEU A 300 -0.52 5.21 15.46
C LEU A 300 -0.35 4.67 14.03
N ASP A 301 -0.97 5.32 13.06
CA ASP A 301 -0.83 5.01 11.63
C ASP A 301 -0.24 6.20 10.86
N PRO A 302 1.02 6.59 11.14
CA PRO A 302 1.63 7.75 10.55
C PRO A 302 1.92 7.56 9.06
N PRO A 303 2.00 8.65 8.28
CA PRO A 303 2.52 8.60 6.93
C PRO A 303 3.98 8.11 6.94
N ALA A 304 4.48 7.66 5.79
CA ALA A 304 5.86 7.24 5.65
C ALA A 304 6.81 8.41 5.97
N PHE A 305 7.46 8.38 7.14
CA PHE A 305 8.42 9.42 7.55
C PHE A 305 9.72 9.39 6.76
N THR A 306 9.97 8.32 5.99
CA THR A 306 11.10 8.26 5.07
C THR A 306 10.71 7.63 3.73
N LYS A 307 11.19 8.26 2.66
CA LYS A 307 11.07 7.78 1.27
C LYS A 307 12.44 7.51 0.64
N SER A 308 13.53 7.63 1.42
CA SER A 308 14.91 7.44 0.96
C SER A 308 15.82 6.97 2.10
N ARG A 309 16.94 6.33 1.74
CA ARG A 309 17.96 5.92 2.72
C ARG A 309 18.53 7.10 3.51
N ASN A 310 18.64 8.27 2.90
CA ASN A 310 19.22 9.46 3.51
C ASN A 310 18.34 10.05 4.64
N SER A 311 17.03 9.83 4.61
CA SER A 311 16.08 10.35 5.61
C SER A 311 15.74 9.37 6.74
N VAL A 312 16.32 8.17 6.74
CA VAL A 312 16.03 7.11 7.74
C VAL A 312 16.30 7.58 9.18
N LYS A 313 17.42 8.29 9.43
CA LYS A 313 17.75 8.79 10.78
C LYS A 313 16.67 9.73 11.34
N ASN A 314 16.11 10.60 10.52
CA ASN A 314 15.03 11.50 10.92
C ASN A 314 13.72 10.74 11.14
N ALA A 315 13.44 9.76 10.29
CA ALA A 315 12.27 8.90 10.46
C ALA A 315 12.31 8.14 11.79
N VAL A 316 13.46 7.56 12.16
CA VAL A 316 13.66 6.89 13.46
C VAL A 316 13.34 7.82 14.62
N LYS A 317 13.77 9.09 14.56
CA LYS A 317 13.43 10.09 15.59
C LYS A 317 11.91 10.32 15.67
N GLY A 318 11.24 10.50 14.53
CA GLY A 318 9.79 10.70 14.47
C GLY A 318 9.02 9.52 15.02
N TYR A 319 9.32 8.30 14.57
CA TYR A 319 8.67 7.08 15.08
C TYR A 319 8.92 6.89 16.58
N ARG A 320 10.14 7.13 17.05
CA ARG A 320 10.45 7.04 18.48
C ARG A 320 9.62 8.04 19.28
N GLU A 321 9.54 9.29 18.86
CA GLU A 321 8.82 10.36 19.55
C GLU A 321 7.33 10.04 19.69
N ILE A 322 6.63 9.71 18.60
CA ILE A 322 5.18 9.45 18.68
C ILE A 322 4.87 8.20 19.51
N ASN A 323 5.69 7.14 19.40
CA ASN A 323 5.49 5.92 20.19
C ASN A 323 5.77 6.18 21.68
N LEU A 324 6.80 6.95 22.01
CA LEU A 324 7.12 7.36 23.38
C LEU A 324 5.97 8.17 24.00
N ARG A 325 5.45 9.18 23.29
CA ARG A 325 4.31 9.99 23.75
C ARG A 325 3.05 9.18 23.94
N ALA A 326 2.74 8.30 22.97
CA ALA A 326 1.59 7.41 23.08
C ALA A 326 1.68 6.51 24.33
N MET A 327 2.83 5.90 24.60
CA MET A 327 3.01 5.04 25.79
C MET A 327 2.85 5.77 27.11
N LYS A 328 3.19 7.06 27.18
CA LYS A 328 2.92 7.90 28.37
C LYS A 328 1.43 8.15 28.60
N LEU A 329 0.65 8.23 27.52
CA LEU A 329 -0.80 8.44 27.56
C LEU A 329 -1.60 7.15 27.78
N ILE A 330 -1.00 5.97 27.62
CA ILE A 330 -1.66 4.69 27.80
C ILE A 330 -1.68 4.34 29.31
N LYS A 331 -2.83 3.90 29.81
CA LYS A 331 -2.99 3.33 31.16
C LYS A 331 -2.15 2.07 31.32
N ASP A 332 -1.74 1.74 32.57
CA ASP A 332 -1.11 0.44 32.85
C ASP A 332 -2.04 -0.71 32.40
N GLY A 333 -1.50 -1.62 31.58
CA GLY A 333 -2.24 -2.72 30.99
C GLY A 333 -3.05 -2.37 29.74
N GLY A 334 -3.05 -1.10 29.28
CA GLY A 334 -3.68 -0.67 28.03
C GLY A 334 -2.89 -1.10 26.79
N TYR A 335 -3.33 -0.70 25.59
CA TYR A 335 -2.80 -1.22 24.32
C TYR A 335 -2.30 -0.12 23.41
N LEU A 336 -1.22 -0.43 22.70
CA LEU A 336 -0.66 0.37 21.61
C LEU A 336 -0.75 -0.43 20.31
N ALA A 337 -1.48 0.10 19.32
CA ALA A 337 -1.38 -0.35 17.93
C ALA A 337 -0.50 0.65 17.17
N THR A 338 0.59 0.20 16.57
CA THR A 338 1.54 1.09 15.91
C THR A 338 2.07 0.48 14.63
N CYS A 339 2.22 1.31 13.59
CA CYS A 339 2.71 0.83 12.31
C CYS A 339 3.71 1.76 11.63
N SER A 340 4.37 1.22 10.63
CA SER A 340 5.18 1.93 9.65
C SER A 340 4.92 1.39 8.26
N CYS A 341 4.51 2.25 7.33
CA CYS A 341 4.35 1.93 5.91
C CYS A 341 5.59 2.27 5.08
N SER A 342 6.74 2.57 5.70
CA SER A 342 7.96 2.88 4.99
C SER A 342 8.80 1.63 4.71
N HIS A 343 9.13 1.39 3.43
CA HIS A 343 10.07 0.35 3.03
C HIS A 343 11.45 0.50 3.69
N PHE A 344 11.96 1.74 3.83
CA PHE A 344 13.27 2.01 4.42
C PHE A 344 13.30 1.89 5.96
N MET A 345 12.15 1.84 6.60
CA MET A 345 12.02 1.47 8.01
C MET A 345 11.87 -0.06 8.11
N THR A 346 13.00 -0.77 8.10
CA THR A 346 12.98 -2.25 8.16
C THR A 346 12.30 -2.76 9.43
N TYR A 347 11.93 -4.03 9.43
CA TYR A 347 11.36 -4.70 10.59
C TYR A 347 12.25 -4.55 11.84
N GLU A 348 13.52 -4.85 11.71
CA GLU A 348 14.49 -4.80 12.81
C GLU A 348 14.66 -3.37 13.34
N LEU A 349 14.74 -2.40 12.43
CA LEU A 349 14.88 -0.99 12.79
C LEU A 349 13.63 -0.45 13.50
N PHE A 350 12.45 -0.80 13.00
CA PHE A 350 11.19 -0.39 13.61
C PHE A 350 11.00 -0.99 15.00
N THR A 351 11.24 -2.30 15.14
CA THR A 351 11.18 -3.02 16.44
C THR A 351 12.16 -2.42 17.46
N LYS A 352 13.41 -2.16 17.04
CA LYS A 352 14.40 -1.51 17.89
C LYS A 352 13.96 -0.10 18.31
N THR A 353 13.36 0.66 17.40
CA THR A 353 12.90 2.03 17.67
C THR A 353 11.78 2.05 18.71
N ILE A 354 10.79 1.14 18.59
CA ILE A 354 9.69 1.00 19.56
C ILE A 354 10.25 0.55 20.93
N GLY A 355 11.14 -0.42 20.95
CA GLY A 355 11.77 -0.89 22.20
C GLY A 355 12.55 0.21 22.93
N GLN A 356 13.27 1.06 22.18
CA GLN A 356 13.95 2.23 22.77
C GLN A 356 12.95 3.28 23.31
N ALA A 357 11.83 3.51 22.60
CA ALA A 357 10.79 4.40 23.08
C ALA A 357 10.19 3.91 24.41
N ALA A 358 9.90 2.61 24.51
CA ALA A 358 9.37 1.99 25.73
C ALA A 358 10.36 2.09 26.92
N ALA A 359 11.63 1.79 26.68
CA ALA A 359 12.68 1.91 27.71
C ALA A 359 12.80 3.34 28.23
N ASN A 360 12.71 4.35 27.37
CA ASN A 360 12.82 5.76 27.75
C ASN A 360 11.68 6.26 28.63
N VAL A 361 10.55 5.57 28.69
CA VAL A 361 9.39 5.90 29.52
C VAL A 361 9.09 4.85 30.58
N HIS A 362 10.02 3.95 30.83
CA HIS A 362 9.92 2.87 31.84
C HIS A 362 8.68 2.00 31.67
N LYS A 363 8.37 1.65 30.40
CA LYS A 363 7.26 0.75 30.04
C LYS A 363 7.81 -0.61 29.56
N ARG A 364 7.02 -1.65 29.83
CA ARG A 364 7.24 -2.99 29.30
C ARG A 364 6.17 -3.30 28.27
N LEU A 365 6.57 -3.89 27.15
CA LEU A 365 5.69 -4.27 26.06
C LEU A 365 5.52 -5.78 25.98
N ARG A 366 4.27 -6.22 25.94
CA ARG A 366 3.91 -7.59 25.57
C ARG A 366 3.32 -7.57 24.17
N GLN A 367 3.99 -8.20 23.22
CA GLN A 367 3.48 -8.29 21.86
C GLN A 367 2.21 -9.17 21.84
N VAL A 368 1.11 -8.59 21.37
CA VAL A 368 -0.16 -9.29 21.14
C VAL A 368 -0.19 -9.86 19.73
N SER A 369 0.19 -9.04 18.74
CA SER A 369 0.23 -9.46 17.34
C SER A 369 1.28 -8.69 16.55
N PHE A 370 1.68 -9.29 15.44
CA PHE A 370 2.42 -8.65 14.35
C PHE A 370 1.77 -9.01 13.02
N ALA A 371 1.55 -8.01 12.17
CA ALA A 371 0.96 -8.19 10.86
C ALA A 371 1.64 -7.29 9.83
N THR A 372 1.40 -7.58 8.57
CA THR A 372 1.89 -6.84 7.41
C THR A 372 0.72 -6.26 6.64
N GLN A 373 0.94 -5.86 5.39
CA GLN A 373 -0.12 -5.46 4.48
C GLN A 373 -1.11 -6.60 4.22
N ALA A 374 -2.35 -6.26 3.89
CA ALA A 374 -3.39 -7.22 3.54
C ALA A 374 -2.96 -8.09 2.34
N PRO A 375 -3.44 -9.35 2.24
CA PRO A 375 -3.02 -10.28 1.18
C PRO A 375 -3.25 -9.80 -0.25
N ASP A 376 -4.17 -8.88 -0.49
CA ASP A 376 -4.35 -8.24 -1.81
C ASP A 376 -3.19 -7.30 -2.22
N HIS A 377 -2.27 -7.03 -1.31
CA HIS A 377 -0.97 -6.42 -1.54
C HIS A 377 0.14 -7.46 -1.31
N PRO A 378 0.25 -8.50 -2.16
CA PRO A 378 1.08 -9.65 -1.89
C PRO A 378 2.55 -9.27 -1.74
N ILE A 379 3.23 -9.95 -0.82
CA ILE A 379 4.68 -9.84 -0.63
C ILE A 379 5.35 -10.89 -1.50
N LEU A 380 6.04 -10.45 -2.53
CA LEU A 380 6.83 -11.34 -3.40
C LEU A 380 8.22 -11.55 -2.77
N TRP A 381 8.51 -12.77 -2.34
CA TRP A 381 9.73 -13.11 -1.61
C TRP A 381 11.04 -12.86 -2.36
N ALA A 382 10.99 -12.73 -3.67
CA ALA A 382 12.13 -12.37 -4.49
C ALA A 382 12.24 -10.86 -4.79
N ALA A 383 11.31 -10.04 -4.28
CA ALA A 383 11.26 -8.61 -4.50
C ALA A 383 11.05 -7.87 -3.17
N ASP A 384 12.15 -7.52 -2.51
CA ASP A 384 12.16 -6.82 -1.21
C ASP A 384 11.29 -5.57 -1.18
N THR A 385 11.11 -4.92 -2.34
CA THR A 385 10.31 -3.70 -2.49
C THR A 385 8.81 -3.93 -2.27
N SER A 386 8.33 -5.17 -2.35
CA SER A 386 6.93 -5.51 -2.12
C SER A 386 6.55 -5.53 -0.63
N TYR A 387 7.52 -5.67 0.28
CA TYR A 387 7.30 -5.64 1.73
C TYR A 387 7.55 -4.24 2.29
N TYR A 388 6.51 -3.57 2.79
CA TYR A 388 6.64 -2.21 3.30
C TYR A 388 5.87 -1.93 4.59
N LEU A 389 4.81 -2.68 4.92
CA LEU A 389 3.97 -2.41 6.08
C LEU A 389 4.33 -3.32 7.25
N LYS A 390 4.57 -2.74 8.42
CA LYS A 390 4.78 -3.39 9.70
C LYS A 390 3.75 -2.84 10.66
N PHE A 391 2.92 -3.70 11.22
CA PHE A 391 1.86 -3.36 12.17
C PHE A 391 1.97 -4.21 13.42
N TYR A 392 2.04 -3.57 14.57
CA TYR A 392 2.09 -4.22 15.88
C TYR A 392 0.92 -3.84 16.76
N ILE A 393 0.46 -4.79 17.56
CA ILE A 393 -0.34 -4.52 18.76
C ILE A 393 0.48 -4.98 19.96
N PHE A 394 0.67 -4.07 20.93
CA PHE A 394 1.32 -4.35 22.21
C PHE A 394 0.38 -4.04 23.36
N GLN A 395 0.44 -4.87 24.41
CA GLN A 395 -0.01 -4.45 25.74
C GLN A 395 1.13 -3.66 26.39
N VAL A 396 0.79 -2.49 26.94
CA VAL A 396 1.75 -1.57 27.60
C VAL A 396 1.58 -1.68 29.10
N CYS A 397 2.64 -2.07 29.81
CA CYS A 397 2.63 -2.24 31.25
C CYS A 397 3.67 -1.32 31.89
N ASP A 398 3.36 -0.81 33.10
CA ASP A 398 4.33 -0.08 33.90
C ASP A 398 5.45 -1.00 34.37
N GLU A 399 6.67 -0.49 34.38
CA GLU A 399 7.79 -1.19 35.01
C GLU A 399 7.63 -1.07 36.54
N LYS A 400 7.37 -2.21 37.21
CA LYS A 400 7.19 -2.29 38.68
C LYS A 400 8.49 -2.71 39.34
#